data_43e0ff5fdd8d021568e6489f9595aea5
#
_entry.id   43e0ff5fdd8d021568e6489f9595aea5
#
_cell.length_a   1.000
_cell.length_b   1.000
_cell.length_c   1.000
_cell.angle_alpha   90.00
_cell.angle_beta   90.00
_cell.angle_gamma   90.00
#
_symmetry.space_group_name_H-M   'P 1'
#
loop_
_entity.id
_entity.type
_entity.pdbx_description
1 polymer ?
#
loop_
_entity_poly.entity_id
_entity_poly.type
_entity_poly.pdbx_seq_one_letter_code
_entity_poly.pdbx_strand_id
1 'polypeptide(L)'
;MKTKILFVDDEEYILKSVNRCIRPLNFEVFLANSTVKAFEILSNNSIDIIVSDMKMPNISGIDFLKEIKKEYSDIHRLILSGHIDRNDVLQAVMNGVAFEYITKPWNNITLQEQLIHIVNIRNSLTNSSIKALINNISELPKNFDVLKQFEEAVDNEKSLNYISSIIENDLSLTTKILQLVNSAFYTGRGISNVQKAVSMVGLNSIKNLIFTSSFMKEDNIKQWQQKEIDKEVRKAVSVNKLLGLIYKFKLNDKIPDEYSTIGLIYDIGKIILIGYFPYRYQIIIKKMNECKCGFYEAELKLGFKKETHQEIGAYFLNLWNFSRVNIEGALFHHNIGESSESLHKALELLVLSQRLIDNKDLDLIRKLERKEKINFGELINELDEN
;
A
#
# COMPACT_ATOMS: atom_id res chain seq x y z
N MET A 1 -6.66 -24.65 -4.24
CA MET A 1 -8.11 -24.51 -3.87
C MET A 1 -8.68 -23.36 -4.68
N LYS A 2 -10.01 -23.35 -4.94
CA LYS A 2 -10.66 -22.20 -5.57
C LYS A 2 -10.84 -21.11 -4.53
N THR A 3 -10.63 -19.85 -4.92
CA THR A 3 -10.93 -18.71 -4.05
C THR A 3 -12.44 -18.58 -3.85
N LYS A 4 -12.87 -18.44 -2.59
CA LYS A 4 -14.26 -18.35 -2.18
C LYS A 4 -14.66 -16.89 -1.96
N ILE A 5 -15.66 -16.43 -2.71
CA ILE A 5 -16.14 -15.04 -2.68
C ILE A 5 -17.59 -15.03 -2.25
N LEU A 6 -17.90 -14.25 -1.19
CA LEU A 6 -19.26 -14.00 -0.72
C LEU A 6 -19.73 -12.60 -1.15
N PHE A 7 -20.83 -12.55 -1.89
CA PHE A 7 -21.54 -11.30 -2.21
C PHE A 7 -22.76 -11.15 -1.32
N VAL A 8 -22.92 -9.95 -0.77
CA VAL A 8 -24.04 -9.61 0.14
C VAL A 8 -24.72 -8.36 -0.38
N ASP A 9 -26.00 -8.49 -0.77
CA ASP A 9 -26.80 -7.41 -1.33
C ASP A 9 -28.28 -7.79 -1.20
N ASP A 10 -29.13 -6.92 -0.65
CA ASP A 10 -30.56 -7.22 -0.46
C ASP A 10 -31.34 -7.28 -1.76
N GLU A 11 -30.78 -6.74 -2.85
CA GLU A 11 -31.36 -6.78 -4.17
C GLU A 11 -30.96 -8.04 -4.95
N GLU A 12 -31.84 -9.03 -5.03
CA GLU A 12 -31.56 -10.30 -5.73
C GLU A 12 -31.10 -10.13 -7.19
N TYR A 13 -31.56 -9.10 -7.88
CA TYR A 13 -31.14 -8.88 -9.26
C TYR A 13 -29.66 -8.46 -9.36
N ILE A 14 -29.16 -7.73 -8.37
CA ILE A 14 -27.73 -7.40 -8.23
C ILE A 14 -26.92 -8.68 -8.04
N LEU A 15 -27.32 -9.53 -7.10
CA LEU A 15 -26.64 -10.82 -6.86
C LEU A 15 -26.61 -11.69 -8.11
N LYS A 16 -27.73 -11.78 -8.85
CA LYS A 16 -27.81 -12.51 -10.12
C LYS A 16 -26.90 -11.90 -11.19
N SER A 17 -26.81 -10.57 -11.26
CA SER A 17 -25.97 -9.85 -12.22
C SER A 17 -24.49 -10.08 -11.94
N VAL A 18 -24.04 -9.93 -10.68
CA VAL A 18 -22.67 -10.22 -10.26
C VAL A 18 -22.31 -11.68 -10.55
N ASN A 19 -23.16 -12.64 -10.15
CA ASN A 19 -22.88 -14.05 -10.36
C ASN A 19 -22.71 -14.39 -11.86
N ARG A 20 -23.52 -13.80 -12.73
CA ARG A 20 -23.37 -13.93 -14.18
C ARG A 20 -22.08 -13.32 -14.69
N CYS A 21 -21.70 -12.15 -14.17
CA CYS A 21 -20.47 -11.45 -14.53
C CYS A 21 -19.23 -12.29 -14.20
N ILE A 22 -19.13 -12.86 -13.00
CA ILE A 22 -17.95 -13.55 -12.52
C ILE A 22 -17.92 -15.07 -12.82
N ARG A 23 -19.03 -15.63 -13.35
CA ARG A 23 -19.13 -17.04 -13.73
C ARG A 23 -18.00 -17.56 -14.62
N PRO A 24 -17.44 -16.78 -15.58
CA PRO A 24 -16.31 -17.22 -16.39
C PRO A 24 -15.01 -17.43 -15.59
N LEU A 25 -14.94 -16.84 -14.39
CA LEU A 25 -13.76 -16.92 -13.52
C LEU A 25 -13.80 -18.22 -12.68
N ASN A 26 -12.64 -18.72 -12.34
CA ASN A 26 -12.53 -19.98 -11.58
C ASN A 26 -12.67 -19.74 -10.07
N PHE A 27 -13.75 -19.03 -9.64
CA PHE A 27 -14.08 -18.77 -8.23
C PHE A 27 -15.21 -19.67 -7.73
N GLU A 28 -15.26 -19.87 -6.42
CA GLU A 28 -16.42 -20.46 -5.74
C GLU A 28 -17.24 -19.30 -5.15
N VAL A 29 -18.47 -19.10 -5.62
CA VAL A 29 -19.28 -17.91 -5.34
C VAL A 29 -20.42 -18.25 -4.41
N PHE A 30 -20.53 -17.48 -3.34
CA PHE A 30 -21.63 -17.51 -2.40
C PHE A 30 -22.45 -16.22 -2.50
N LEU A 31 -23.75 -16.31 -2.36
CA LEU A 31 -24.66 -15.19 -2.46
C LEU A 31 -25.54 -15.13 -1.20
N ALA A 32 -25.62 -13.96 -0.59
CA ALA A 32 -26.47 -13.69 0.56
C ALA A 32 -27.32 -12.44 0.30
N ASN A 33 -28.63 -12.56 0.47
CA ASN A 33 -29.56 -11.44 0.34
C ASN A 33 -29.80 -10.70 1.67
N SER A 34 -29.01 -10.99 2.69
CA SER A 34 -29.06 -10.33 3.99
C SER A 34 -27.78 -10.64 4.80
N THR A 35 -27.50 -9.80 5.80
CA THR A 35 -26.38 -10.02 6.73
C THR A 35 -26.56 -11.32 7.54
N VAL A 36 -27.79 -11.68 7.91
CA VAL A 36 -28.09 -12.95 8.60
C VAL A 36 -27.65 -14.13 7.76
N LYS A 37 -28.03 -14.13 6.47
CA LYS A 37 -27.63 -15.19 5.53
C LYS A 37 -26.14 -15.21 5.29
N ALA A 38 -25.50 -14.05 5.28
CA ALA A 38 -24.05 -13.95 5.16
C ALA A 38 -23.34 -14.63 6.35
N PHE A 39 -23.78 -14.39 7.59
CA PHE A 39 -23.21 -15.03 8.79
C PHE A 39 -23.45 -16.56 8.79
N GLU A 40 -24.61 -17.04 8.32
CA GLU A 40 -24.85 -18.49 8.15
C GLU A 40 -23.83 -19.10 7.17
N ILE A 41 -23.51 -18.42 6.07
CA ILE A 41 -22.53 -18.89 5.09
C ILE A 41 -21.13 -18.88 5.72
N LEU A 42 -20.77 -17.82 6.42
CA LEU A 42 -19.47 -17.67 7.08
C LEU A 42 -19.23 -18.72 8.17
N SER A 43 -20.26 -19.12 8.92
CA SER A 43 -20.14 -20.16 9.93
C SER A 43 -19.85 -21.57 9.35
N ASN A 44 -20.22 -21.80 8.10
CA ASN A 44 -20.08 -23.09 7.44
C ASN A 44 -18.99 -23.15 6.38
N ASN A 45 -18.39 -22.00 6.01
CA ASN A 45 -17.43 -21.90 4.92
C ASN A 45 -16.29 -20.95 5.27
N SER A 46 -15.07 -21.32 4.90
CA SER A 46 -13.95 -20.38 4.90
C SER A 46 -14.06 -19.47 3.68
N ILE A 47 -14.49 -18.23 3.86
CA ILE A 47 -14.59 -17.21 2.82
C ILE A 47 -13.27 -16.44 2.71
N ASP A 48 -12.83 -16.19 1.48
CA ASP A 48 -11.61 -15.45 1.19
C ASP A 48 -11.86 -13.96 0.99
N ILE A 49 -12.94 -13.64 0.31
CA ILE A 49 -13.30 -12.27 -0.06
C ILE A 49 -14.79 -12.07 0.22
N ILE A 50 -15.13 -10.93 0.80
CA ILE A 50 -16.52 -10.49 0.99
C ILE A 50 -16.73 -9.18 0.25
N VAL A 51 -17.83 -9.11 -0.48
CA VAL A 51 -18.26 -7.92 -1.22
C VAL A 51 -19.67 -7.58 -0.76
N SER A 52 -19.80 -6.50 0.02
CA SER A 52 -21.08 -6.11 0.63
C SER A 52 -21.65 -4.85 0.00
N ASP A 53 -22.94 -4.86 -0.29
CA ASP A 53 -23.65 -3.62 -0.54
C ASP A 53 -23.54 -2.69 0.66
N MET A 54 -23.51 -1.40 0.41
CA MET A 54 -23.40 -0.39 1.42
C MET A 54 -24.71 -0.16 2.18
N LYS A 55 -25.84 -0.20 1.46
CA LYS A 55 -27.17 0.10 1.99
C LYS A 55 -28.03 -1.14 2.04
N MET A 56 -28.07 -1.77 3.18
CA MET A 56 -28.92 -2.92 3.42
C MET A 56 -29.92 -2.65 4.56
N PRO A 57 -31.12 -3.26 4.55
CA PRO A 57 -32.04 -3.18 5.67
C PRO A 57 -31.44 -3.67 6.98
N ASN A 58 -31.81 -3.04 8.08
CA ASN A 58 -31.43 -3.34 9.47
C ASN A 58 -29.96 -3.04 9.83
N ILE A 59 -28.97 -3.43 9.05
CA ILE A 59 -27.54 -3.21 9.31
C ILE A 59 -26.89 -2.68 8.04
N SER A 60 -26.22 -1.52 8.12
CA SER A 60 -25.49 -1.00 6.96
C SER A 60 -24.33 -1.92 6.57
N GLY A 61 -23.96 -1.93 5.28
CA GLY A 61 -22.80 -2.72 4.83
C GLY A 61 -21.50 -2.34 5.53
N ILE A 62 -21.34 -1.07 5.90
CA ILE A 62 -20.18 -0.61 6.67
C ILE A 62 -20.17 -1.24 8.07
N ASP A 63 -21.30 -1.25 8.77
CA ASP A 63 -21.35 -1.83 10.12
C ASP A 63 -21.21 -3.34 10.06
N PHE A 64 -21.81 -4.00 9.09
CA PHE A 64 -21.58 -5.41 8.80
C PHE A 64 -20.09 -5.71 8.57
N LEU A 65 -19.41 -4.93 7.72
CA LEU A 65 -17.98 -5.14 7.47
C LEU A 65 -17.09 -4.82 8.68
N LYS A 66 -17.51 -3.94 9.62
CA LYS A 66 -16.84 -3.77 10.91
C LYS A 66 -16.90 -5.03 11.76
N GLU A 67 -18.05 -5.70 11.80
CA GLU A 67 -18.20 -6.99 12.50
C GLU A 67 -17.33 -8.07 11.84
N ILE A 68 -17.34 -8.14 10.50
CA ILE A 68 -16.46 -9.05 9.75
C ILE A 68 -14.98 -8.77 10.05
N LYS A 69 -14.56 -7.50 10.10
CA LYS A 69 -13.18 -7.13 10.47
C LYS A 69 -12.80 -7.69 11.84
N LYS A 70 -13.70 -7.66 12.79
CA LYS A 70 -13.47 -8.08 14.18
C LYS A 70 -13.43 -9.60 14.33
N GLU A 71 -14.34 -10.32 13.67
CA GLU A 71 -14.52 -11.76 13.86
C GLU A 71 -13.77 -12.61 12.82
N TYR A 72 -13.58 -12.08 11.60
CA TYR A 72 -12.98 -12.77 10.45
C TYR A 72 -11.89 -11.90 9.82
N SER A 73 -10.84 -11.64 10.57
CA SER A 73 -9.80 -10.65 10.24
C SER A 73 -9.00 -10.97 8.96
N ASP A 74 -8.98 -12.22 8.51
CA ASP A 74 -8.27 -12.67 7.30
C ASP A 74 -9.10 -12.54 6.01
N ILE A 75 -10.39 -12.18 6.14
CA ILE A 75 -11.26 -11.95 4.98
C ILE A 75 -10.96 -10.59 4.34
N HIS A 76 -10.75 -10.60 3.03
CA HIS A 76 -10.63 -9.36 2.25
C HIS A 76 -12.02 -8.74 2.03
N ARG A 77 -12.19 -7.46 2.41
CA ARG A 77 -13.49 -6.78 2.49
C ARG A 77 -13.61 -5.70 1.43
N LEU A 78 -14.67 -5.76 0.61
CA LEU A 78 -15.01 -4.78 -0.41
C LEU A 78 -16.43 -4.25 -0.19
N ILE A 79 -16.67 -3.02 -0.64
CA ILE A 79 -17.99 -2.38 -0.65
C ILE A 79 -18.52 -2.29 -2.08
N LEU A 80 -19.79 -2.63 -2.30
CA LEU A 80 -20.56 -2.21 -3.46
C LEU A 80 -21.28 -0.90 -3.13
N SER A 81 -21.11 0.16 -3.92
CA SER A 81 -21.72 1.46 -3.62
C SER A 81 -22.22 2.18 -4.86
N GLY A 82 -23.35 2.89 -4.72
CA GLY A 82 -23.84 3.87 -5.69
C GLY A 82 -23.11 5.22 -5.58
N HIS A 83 -23.34 6.12 -6.51
CA HIS A 83 -22.66 7.43 -6.59
C HIS A 83 -22.92 8.39 -5.40
N ILE A 84 -23.95 8.15 -4.61
CA ILE A 84 -24.45 9.10 -3.59
C ILE A 84 -23.66 8.99 -2.26
N ASP A 85 -23.05 7.85 -1.98
CA ASP A 85 -22.51 7.51 -0.65
C ASP A 85 -21.00 7.74 -0.51
N ARG A 86 -20.49 8.65 -1.29
CA ARG A 86 -19.05 8.86 -1.52
C ARG A 86 -18.23 9.06 -0.23
N ASN A 87 -18.71 9.91 0.67
CA ASN A 87 -17.97 10.24 1.90
C ASN A 87 -17.89 9.06 2.88
N ASP A 88 -18.98 8.33 3.06
CA ASP A 88 -19.05 7.20 4.01
C ASP A 88 -18.18 6.03 3.53
N VAL A 89 -18.17 5.77 2.21
CA VAL A 89 -17.31 4.75 1.61
C VAL A 89 -15.84 5.12 1.75
N LEU A 90 -15.49 6.39 1.50
CA LEU A 90 -14.12 6.87 1.71
C LEU A 90 -13.67 6.69 3.15
N GLN A 91 -14.52 7.06 4.11
CA GLN A 91 -14.23 6.86 5.53
C GLN A 91 -14.06 5.38 5.88
N ALA A 92 -14.90 4.51 5.32
CA ALA A 92 -14.79 3.06 5.55
C ALA A 92 -13.47 2.50 5.01
N VAL A 93 -13.03 2.95 3.84
CA VAL A 93 -11.72 2.56 3.26
C VAL A 93 -10.57 3.15 4.09
N MET A 94 -10.62 4.43 4.43
CA MET A 94 -9.58 5.10 5.23
C MET A 94 -9.40 4.48 6.63
N ASN A 95 -10.49 4.00 7.24
CA ASN A 95 -10.48 3.34 8.55
C ASN A 95 -10.21 1.82 8.45
N GLY A 96 -9.87 1.32 7.26
CA GLY A 96 -9.57 -0.11 7.05
C GLY A 96 -10.76 -1.04 7.32
N VAL A 97 -11.99 -0.53 7.29
CA VAL A 97 -13.22 -1.34 7.38
C VAL A 97 -13.41 -2.12 6.09
N ALA A 98 -13.22 -1.46 4.96
CA ALA A 98 -13.12 -2.08 3.65
C ALA A 98 -11.76 -1.73 3.01
N PHE A 99 -11.28 -2.53 2.08
CA PHE A 99 -10.03 -2.27 1.38
C PHE A 99 -10.24 -1.55 0.06
N GLU A 100 -11.33 -1.88 -0.61
CA GLU A 100 -11.71 -1.30 -1.89
C GLU A 100 -13.23 -1.14 -1.95
N TYR A 101 -13.69 -0.42 -2.97
CA TYR A 101 -15.09 -0.42 -3.31
C TYR A 101 -15.29 -0.53 -4.82
N ILE A 102 -16.44 -1.03 -5.19
CA ILE A 102 -16.91 -1.21 -6.56
C ILE A 102 -18.13 -0.31 -6.75
N THR A 103 -18.08 0.52 -7.80
CA THR A 103 -19.22 1.41 -8.10
C THR A 103 -20.36 0.67 -8.81
N LYS A 104 -21.58 0.93 -8.39
CA LYS A 104 -22.81 0.56 -9.12
C LYS A 104 -23.22 1.72 -10.05
N PRO A 105 -23.52 1.48 -11.33
CA PRO A 105 -23.34 0.23 -12.06
C PRO A 105 -21.87 -0.04 -12.41
N TRP A 106 -21.45 -1.29 -12.39
CA TRP A 106 -20.08 -1.70 -12.74
C TRP A 106 -19.94 -2.05 -14.22
N ASN A 107 -18.70 -1.98 -14.70
CA ASN A 107 -18.28 -2.61 -15.96
C ASN A 107 -17.85 -4.05 -15.67
N ASN A 108 -18.35 -5.01 -16.44
CA ASN A 108 -18.07 -6.44 -16.21
C ASN A 108 -16.58 -6.76 -16.33
N ILE A 109 -15.88 -6.19 -17.30
CA ILE A 109 -14.44 -6.44 -17.51
C ILE A 109 -13.65 -5.89 -16.34
N THR A 110 -13.93 -4.65 -15.94
CA THR A 110 -13.25 -4.00 -14.82
C THR A 110 -13.47 -4.75 -13.50
N LEU A 111 -14.69 -5.22 -13.23
CA LEU A 111 -14.99 -6.01 -12.04
C LEU A 111 -14.21 -7.35 -12.03
N GLN A 112 -14.16 -8.03 -13.17
CA GLN A 112 -13.39 -9.26 -13.32
C GLN A 112 -11.90 -9.04 -13.09
N GLU A 113 -11.31 -8.01 -13.70
CA GLU A 113 -9.90 -7.66 -13.56
C GLU A 113 -9.54 -7.30 -12.12
N GLN A 114 -10.38 -6.51 -11.43
CA GLN A 114 -10.18 -6.19 -10.01
C GLN A 114 -10.17 -7.46 -9.15
N LEU A 115 -11.16 -8.33 -9.30
CA LEU A 115 -11.22 -9.55 -8.50
C LEU A 115 -10.05 -10.50 -8.78
N ILE A 116 -9.63 -10.65 -10.05
CA ILE A 116 -8.46 -11.45 -10.41
C ILE A 116 -7.20 -10.88 -9.76
N HIS A 117 -7.02 -9.56 -9.82
CA HIS A 117 -5.88 -8.88 -9.22
C HIS A 117 -5.81 -9.12 -7.71
N ILE A 118 -6.91 -8.88 -6.99
CA ILE A 118 -7.02 -9.11 -5.54
C ILE A 118 -6.66 -10.57 -5.19
N VAL A 119 -7.22 -11.52 -5.94
CA VAL A 119 -6.96 -12.95 -5.71
C VAL A 119 -5.50 -13.32 -5.92
N ASN A 120 -4.87 -12.80 -6.97
CA ASN A 120 -3.47 -13.10 -7.27
C ASN A 120 -2.54 -12.61 -6.16
N ILE A 121 -2.70 -11.39 -5.71
CA ILE A 121 -1.87 -10.83 -4.63
C ILE A 121 -2.17 -11.52 -3.29
N ARG A 122 -3.45 -11.79 -2.98
CA ARG A 122 -3.82 -12.52 -1.76
C ARG A 122 -3.15 -13.92 -1.72
N ASN A 123 -3.00 -14.55 -2.88
CA ASN A 123 -2.37 -15.87 -2.99
C ASN A 123 -0.84 -15.82 -3.01
N SER A 124 -0.23 -14.64 -3.24
CA SER A 124 1.23 -14.49 -3.16
C SER A 124 1.74 -14.69 -1.73
N LEU A 125 0.98 -14.27 -0.71
CA LEU A 125 1.26 -14.50 0.69
C LEU A 125 0.48 -15.72 1.20
N THR A 126 1.18 -16.75 1.72
CA THR A 126 0.54 -18.03 2.11
C THR A 126 0.13 -18.10 3.58
N ASN A 127 0.78 -17.34 4.46
CA ASN A 127 0.56 -17.42 5.91
C ASN A 127 -0.70 -16.66 6.33
N SER A 128 -1.72 -17.41 6.80
CA SER A 128 -3.01 -16.85 7.24
C SER A 128 -2.88 -15.91 8.45
N SER A 129 -1.99 -16.21 9.39
CA SER A 129 -1.76 -15.35 10.57
C SER A 129 -1.16 -14.00 10.18
N ILE A 130 -0.24 -13.98 9.22
CA ILE A 130 0.32 -12.71 8.69
C ILE A 130 -0.78 -11.93 7.95
N LYS A 131 -1.58 -12.61 7.10
CA LYS A 131 -2.73 -11.98 6.43
C LYS A 131 -3.70 -11.36 7.43
N ALA A 132 -4.12 -12.11 8.43
CA ALA A 132 -5.03 -11.63 9.46
C ALA A 132 -4.48 -10.40 10.18
N LEU A 133 -3.19 -10.40 10.52
CA LEU A 133 -2.56 -9.28 11.19
C LEU A 133 -2.48 -8.06 10.27
N ILE A 134 -2.05 -8.21 9.01
CA ILE A 134 -2.00 -7.12 8.04
C ILE A 134 -3.40 -6.55 7.78
N ASN A 135 -4.42 -7.40 7.69
CA ASN A 135 -5.81 -6.96 7.52
C ASN A 135 -6.34 -6.13 8.70
N ASN A 136 -5.72 -6.25 9.87
CA ASN A 136 -6.04 -5.45 11.05
C ASN A 136 -5.19 -4.18 11.19
N ILE A 137 -4.16 -4.03 10.35
CA ILE A 137 -3.37 -2.79 10.32
C ILE A 137 -4.24 -1.69 9.72
N SER A 138 -4.79 -0.83 10.58
CA SER A 138 -5.54 0.34 10.15
C SER A 138 -4.66 1.53 9.79
N GLU A 139 -3.38 1.51 10.22
CA GLU A 139 -2.53 2.70 10.16
C GLU A 139 -1.02 2.41 10.12
N LEU A 140 -0.28 3.30 9.44
CA LEU A 140 1.18 3.38 9.46
C LEU A 140 1.68 4.36 10.56
N PRO A 141 2.95 4.26 11.01
CA PRO A 141 3.54 5.18 12.00
C PRO A 141 3.41 6.67 11.62
N LYS A 142 3.25 7.58 12.58
CA LYS A 142 2.80 8.96 12.36
C LYS A 142 3.76 10.02 12.88
N ASN A 143 3.76 11.17 12.18
CA ASN A 143 4.50 12.34 12.58
C ASN A 143 3.60 13.60 12.62
N PHE A 144 3.38 14.18 13.81
CA PHE A 144 2.53 15.36 13.99
C PHE A 144 3.12 16.63 13.36
N ASP A 145 4.43 16.69 13.20
CA ASP A 145 5.13 17.85 12.62
C ASP A 145 4.77 18.07 11.15
N VAL A 146 4.35 17.01 10.45
CA VAL A 146 3.95 17.09 9.04
C VAL A 146 2.70 17.95 8.86
N LEU A 147 1.73 17.86 9.79
CA LEU A 147 0.53 18.70 9.74
C LEU A 147 0.89 20.19 9.83
N LYS A 148 1.76 20.53 10.76
CA LYS A 148 2.23 21.90 10.97
C LYS A 148 2.97 22.44 9.74
N GLN A 149 3.92 21.68 9.21
CA GLN A 149 4.65 22.05 8.00
C GLN A 149 3.72 22.21 6.80
N PHE A 150 2.71 21.34 6.67
CA PHE A 150 1.71 21.41 5.60
C PHE A 150 0.87 22.68 5.72
N GLU A 151 0.33 23.00 6.91
CA GLU A 151 -0.46 24.21 7.16
C GLU A 151 0.36 25.46 6.88
N GLU A 152 1.57 25.55 7.40
CA GLU A 152 2.49 26.68 7.13
C GLU A 152 2.79 26.83 5.63
N ALA A 153 2.94 25.74 4.90
CA ALA A 153 3.17 25.77 3.46
C ALA A 153 1.94 26.25 2.68
N VAL A 154 0.75 25.85 3.09
CA VAL A 154 -0.52 26.28 2.47
C VAL A 154 -0.78 27.75 2.78
N ASP A 155 -0.63 28.19 4.03
CA ASP A 155 -0.86 29.57 4.47
C ASP A 155 0.12 30.55 3.82
N ASN A 156 1.35 30.09 3.54
CA ASN A 156 2.37 30.88 2.84
C ASN A 156 2.32 30.71 1.30
N GLU A 157 1.25 30.14 0.75
CA GLU A 157 1.04 29.97 -0.69
C GLU A 157 2.23 29.30 -1.42
N LYS A 158 2.88 28.32 -0.75
CA LYS A 158 4.00 27.60 -1.35
C LYS A 158 3.55 26.79 -2.57
N SER A 159 4.49 26.54 -3.48
CA SER A 159 4.21 25.76 -4.69
C SER A 159 3.69 24.35 -4.36
N LEU A 160 2.87 23.79 -5.25
CA LEU A 160 2.35 22.44 -5.10
C LEU A 160 3.47 21.39 -5.01
N ASN A 161 4.61 21.63 -5.69
CA ASN A 161 5.81 20.79 -5.56
C ASN A 161 6.35 20.78 -4.13
N TYR A 162 6.43 21.95 -3.48
CA TYR A 162 6.89 22.04 -2.11
C TYR A 162 5.93 21.33 -1.14
N ILE A 163 4.61 21.55 -1.30
CA ILE A 163 3.59 20.87 -0.49
C ILE A 163 3.66 19.36 -0.68
N SER A 164 3.85 18.89 -1.92
CA SER A 164 4.00 17.46 -2.21
C SER A 164 5.25 16.86 -1.57
N SER A 165 6.36 17.61 -1.53
CA SER A 165 7.60 17.14 -0.89
C SER A 165 7.45 16.94 0.63
N ILE A 166 6.64 17.78 1.31
CA ILE A 166 6.31 17.59 2.74
C ILE A 166 5.61 16.25 2.95
N ILE A 167 4.65 15.93 2.07
CA ILE A 167 3.90 14.67 2.12
C ILE A 167 4.82 13.49 1.82
N GLU A 168 5.68 13.60 0.83
CA GLU A 168 6.63 12.54 0.42
C GLU A 168 7.68 12.21 1.48
N ASN A 169 7.95 13.14 2.40
CA ASN A 169 8.81 12.88 3.54
C ASN A 169 8.13 12.03 4.63
N ASP A 170 6.80 11.89 4.60
CA ASP A 170 6.04 11.00 5.49
C ASP A 170 5.46 9.82 4.69
N LEU A 171 6.06 8.65 4.86
CA LEU A 171 5.64 7.45 4.15
C LEU A 171 4.20 7.04 4.48
N SER A 172 3.77 7.21 5.75
CA SER A 172 2.41 6.92 6.18
C SER A 172 1.41 7.79 5.43
N LEU A 173 1.69 9.08 5.38
CA LEU A 173 0.84 10.06 4.72
C LEU A 173 0.83 9.85 3.20
N THR A 174 2.00 9.64 2.59
CA THR A 174 2.14 9.29 1.17
C THR A 174 1.28 8.09 0.83
N THR A 175 1.37 7.03 1.64
CA THR A 175 0.58 5.81 1.47
C THR A 175 -0.92 6.10 1.48
N LYS A 176 -1.41 6.84 2.48
CA LYS A 176 -2.84 7.16 2.62
C LYS A 176 -3.36 8.03 1.49
N ILE A 177 -2.59 9.01 1.05
CA ILE A 177 -2.98 9.88 -0.07
C ILE A 177 -3.07 9.10 -1.37
N LEU A 178 -2.06 8.28 -1.67
CA LEU A 178 -2.07 7.45 -2.88
C LEU A 178 -3.21 6.41 -2.84
N GLN A 179 -3.47 5.80 -1.68
CA GLN A 179 -4.62 4.92 -1.49
C GLN A 179 -5.94 5.61 -1.80
N LEU A 180 -6.16 6.79 -1.21
CA LEU A 180 -7.40 7.55 -1.40
C LEU A 180 -7.63 7.86 -2.88
N VAL A 181 -6.59 8.34 -3.57
CA VAL A 181 -6.70 8.75 -4.98
C VAL A 181 -6.85 7.54 -5.91
N ASN A 182 -6.27 6.40 -5.56
CA ASN A 182 -6.39 5.17 -6.34
C ASN A 182 -7.70 4.42 -6.06
N SER A 183 -8.48 4.84 -5.06
CA SER A 183 -9.82 4.31 -4.90
C SER A 183 -10.67 4.64 -6.14
N ALA A 184 -11.68 3.79 -6.44
CA ALA A 184 -12.52 3.92 -7.65
C ALA A 184 -13.24 5.29 -7.77
N PHE A 185 -13.27 6.10 -6.68
CA PHE A 185 -13.86 7.44 -6.68
C PHE A 185 -13.13 8.45 -7.54
N TYR A 186 -11.81 8.36 -7.63
CA TYR A 186 -11.05 9.39 -8.31
C TYR A 186 -10.71 8.98 -9.74
N THR A 187 -10.15 7.82 -9.97
CA THR A 187 -9.70 7.48 -11.32
C THR A 187 -9.81 6.01 -11.68
N GLY A 188 -9.74 5.09 -10.73
CA GLY A 188 -9.54 3.67 -11.01
C GLY A 188 -8.26 3.35 -11.81
N ARG A 189 -7.34 4.31 -11.97
CA ARG A 189 -6.19 4.25 -12.89
C ARG A 189 -4.82 4.20 -12.23
N GLY A 190 -4.69 3.82 -10.97
CA GLY A 190 -3.39 3.70 -10.32
C GLY A 190 -2.51 4.95 -10.46
N ILE A 191 -2.70 5.95 -9.59
CA ILE A 191 -1.85 7.14 -9.50
C ILE A 191 -0.73 6.86 -8.52
N SER A 192 0.52 7.02 -9.00
CA SER A 192 1.74 6.84 -8.20
C SER A 192 2.47 8.17 -7.91
N ASN A 193 1.93 9.30 -8.36
CA ASN A 193 2.51 10.63 -8.20
C ASN A 193 1.76 11.42 -7.13
N VAL A 194 2.46 11.83 -6.06
CA VAL A 194 1.88 12.56 -4.92
C VAL A 194 1.34 13.93 -5.33
N GLN A 195 2.05 14.67 -6.16
CA GLN A 195 1.61 15.97 -6.63
C GLN A 195 0.28 15.89 -7.39
N LYS A 196 0.15 14.89 -8.25
CA LYS A 196 -1.07 14.61 -9.00
C LYS A 196 -2.20 14.16 -8.07
N ALA A 197 -1.87 13.35 -7.07
CA ALA A 197 -2.78 12.95 -6.01
C ALA A 197 -3.32 14.17 -5.25
N VAL A 198 -2.44 15.05 -4.78
CA VAL A 198 -2.82 16.28 -4.06
C VAL A 198 -3.70 17.19 -4.92
N SER A 199 -3.36 17.36 -6.21
CA SER A 199 -4.17 18.14 -7.15
C SER A 199 -5.60 17.59 -7.33
N MET A 200 -5.78 16.27 -7.24
CA MET A 200 -7.07 15.61 -7.43
C MET A 200 -7.94 15.61 -6.18
N VAL A 201 -7.32 15.38 -5.02
CA VAL A 201 -8.02 15.30 -3.72
C VAL A 201 -8.34 16.68 -3.18
N GLY A 202 -7.51 17.67 -3.48
CA GLY A 202 -7.59 19.03 -2.96
C GLY A 202 -6.95 19.19 -1.59
N LEU A 203 -6.41 20.39 -1.35
CA LEU A 203 -5.66 20.70 -0.13
C LEU A 203 -6.45 20.50 1.16
N ASN A 204 -7.75 20.85 1.18
CA ASN A 204 -8.60 20.67 2.37
C ASN A 204 -8.80 19.20 2.74
N SER A 205 -9.00 18.34 1.75
CA SER A 205 -9.12 16.90 2.00
C SER A 205 -7.80 16.32 2.52
N ILE A 206 -6.69 16.76 1.95
CA ILE A 206 -5.34 16.38 2.41
C ILE A 206 -5.12 16.83 3.85
N LYS A 207 -5.45 18.10 4.20
CA LYS A 207 -5.36 18.61 5.56
C LYS A 207 -6.14 17.73 6.54
N ASN A 208 -7.39 17.37 6.21
CA ASN A 208 -8.23 16.51 7.04
C ASN A 208 -7.61 15.11 7.20
N LEU A 209 -6.99 14.60 6.17
CA LEU A 209 -6.34 13.30 6.19
C LEU A 209 -5.11 13.31 7.11
N ILE A 210 -4.27 14.34 7.01
CA ILE A 210 -3.13 14.56 7.91
C ILE A 210 -3.63 14.69 9.35
N PHE A 211 -4.64 15.56 9.58
CA PHE A 211 -5.23 15.79 10.89
C PHE A 211 -5.75 14.49 11.52
N THR A 212 -6.60 13.75 10.81
CA THR A 212 -7.14 12.47 11.29
C THR A 212 -6.02 11.49 11.64
N SER A 213 -4.99 11.44 10.79
CA SER A 213 -3.85 10.55 11.02
C SER A 213 -3.01 10.95 12.23
N SER A 214 -3.00 12.22 12.62
CA SER A 214 -2.23 12.72 13.77
C SER A 214 -2.86 12.39 15.12
N PHE A 215 -4.18 12.16 15.18
CA PHE A 215 -4.87 11.82 16.42
C PHE A 215 -4.81 10.34 16.82
N MET A 216 -4.33 9.49 15.95
CA MET A 216 -4.27 8.07 16.25
C MET A 216 -3.00 7.77 17.04
N LYS A 217 -3.15 7.52 18.33
CA LYS A 217 -2.03 7.24 19.25
C LYS A 217 -1.40 5.88 18.96
N GLU A 218 -0.09 5.88 18.84
CA GLU A 218 0.73 4.66 18.83
C GLU A 218 1.27 4.39 20.24
N ASP A 219 0.41 3.90 21.13
CA ASP A 219 0.81 3.59 22.50
C ASP A 219 1.75 2.36 22.61
N ASN A 220 2.12 1.71 21.49
CA ASN A 220 2.80 0.41 21.47
C ASN A 220 4.13 0.33 20.72
N ILE A 221 4.61 1.39 20.06
CA ILE A 221 5.91 1.36 19.35
C ILE A 221 7.03 1.72 20.32
N LYS A 222 8.01 0.82 20.46
CA LYS A 222 9.21 1.04 21.28
C LYS A 222 10.17 2.01 20.59
N GLN A 223 10.94 2.77 21.35
CA GLN A 223 11.90 3.74 20.81
C GLN A 223 12.85 3.18 19.76
N TRP A 224 13.33 1.92 19.92
CA TRP A 224 14.19 1.29 18.92
C TRP A 224 13.46 1.01 17.58
N GLN A 225 12.17 0.65 17.63
CA GLN A 225 11.36 0.43 16.44
C GLN A 225 11.18 1.75 15.66
N GLN A 226 10.87 2.83 16.37
CA GLN A 226 10.77 4.15 15.76
C GLN A 226 12.08 4.55 15.07
N LYS A 227 13.21 4.34 15.72
CA LYS A 227 14.53 4.62 15.15
C LYS A 227 14.80 3.82 13.85
N GLU A 228 14.46 2.53 13.84
CA GLU A 228 14.63 1.70 12.65
C GLU A 228 13.65 2.11 11.53
N ILE A 229 12.38 2.44 11.86
CA ILE A 229 11.40 2.97 10.90
C ILE A 229 11.92 4.26 10.27
N ASP A 230 12.37 5.22 11.07
CA ASP A 230 12.89 6.50 10.59
C ASP A 230 14.09 6.30 9.65
N LYS A 231 14.94 5.31 9.94
CA LYS A 231 16.07 4.93 9.09
C LYS A 231 15.61 4.38 7.74
N GLU A 232 14.64 3.46 7.72
CA GLU A 232 14.10 2.90 6.46
C GLU A 232 13.38 3.98 5.64
N VAL A 233 12.64 4.89 6.28
CA VAL A 233 12.00 6.03 5.61
C VAL A 233 13.03 6.97 4.96
N ARG A 234 14.07 7.37 5.70
CA ARG A 234 15.16 8.21 5.13
C ARG A 234 15.82 7.52 3.95
N LYS A 235 16.08 6.20 4.07
CA LYS A 235 16.61 5.40 2.97
C LYS A 235 15.70 5.42 1.75
N ALA A 236 14.41 5.20 1.94
CA ALA A 236 13.42 5.21 0.86
C ALA A 236 13.37 6.56 0.13
N VAL A 237 13.38 7.68 0.86
CA VAL A 237 13.44 9.04 0.30
C VAL A 237 14.74 9.22 -0.52
N SER A 238 15.89 8.76 -0.01
CA SER A 238 17.17 8.86 -0.69
C SER A 238 17.19 8.04 -1.99
N VAL A 239 16.68 6.80 -1.93
CA VAL A 239 16.56 5.91 -3.10
C VAL A 239 15.66 6.53 -4.15
N ASN A 240 14.51 7.10 -3.76
CA ASN A 240 13.57 7.71 -4.70
C ASN A 240 14.15 8.94 -5.41
N LYS A 241 14.83 9.80 -4.65
CA LYS A 241 15.53 10.98 -5.23
C LYS A 241 16.63 10.55 -6.21
N LEU A 242 17.44 9.56 -5.82
CA LEU A 242 18.51 9.03 -6.68
C LEU A 242 17.95 8.35 -7.94
N LEU A 243 16.84 7.63 -7.82
CA LEU A 243 16.13 7.04 -8.95
C LEU A 243 15.74 8.10 -10.00
N GLY A 244 15.14 9.21 -9.56
CA GLY A 244 14.79 10.34 -10.44
C GLY A 244 16.00 10.94 -11.13
N LEU A 245 17.13 11.07 -10.44
CA LEU A 245 18.39 11.54 -11.03
C LEU A 245 18.97 10.55 -12.04
N ILE A 246 18.98 9.27 -11.73
CA ILE A 246 19.48 8.23 -12.65
C ILE A 246 18.64 8.19 -13.93
N TYR A 247 17.31 8.33 -13.83
CA TYR A 247 16.44 8.48 -15.00
C TYR A 247 16.88 9.65 -15.86
N LYS A 248 17.06 10.82 -15.25
CA LYS A 248 17.49 12.03 -15.95
C LYS A 248 18.85 11.85 -16.63
N PHE A 249 19.83 11.22 -15.94
CA PHE A 249 21.20 11.09 -16.45
C PHE A 249 21.40 9.95 -17.43
N LYS A 250 20.83 8.76 -17.12
CA LYS A 250 21.03 7.59 -17.97
C LYS A 250 20.13 7.58 -19.19
N LEU A 251 18.93 8.11 -19.06
CA LEU A 251 17.91 8.07 -20.11
C LEU A 251 17.69 9.43 -20.78
N ASN A 252 18.31 10.50 -20.24
CA ASN A 252 18.07 11.89 -20.64
C ASN A 252 16.57 12.25 -20.63
N ASP A 253 15.82 11.66 -19.67
CA ASP A 253 14.38 11.76 -19.54
C ASP A 253 13.98 11.94 -18.08
N LYS A 254 12.76 12.38 -17.84
CA LYS A 254 12.17 12.41 -16.49
C LYS A 254 11.64 11.02 -16.14
N ILE A 255 11.68 10.70 -14.84
CA ILE A 255 10.98 9.51 -14.37
C ILE A 255 9.49 9.64 -14.73
N PRO A 256 8.87 8.65 -15.38
CA PRO A 256 7.44 8.68 -15.66
C PRO A 256 6.63 8.82 -14.37
N ASP A 257 5.53 9.57 -14.42
CA ASP A 257 4.68 9.86 -13.28
C ASP A 257 4.26 8.59 -12.52
N GLU A 258 4.01 7.51 -13.24
CA GLU A 258 3.61 6.22 -12.67
C GLU A 258 4.69 5.55 -11.82
N TYR A 259 5.99 5.85 -12.05
CA TYR A 259 7.13 5.30 -11.29
C TYR A 259 7.68 6.27 -10.24
N SER A 260 7.15 7.49 -10.17
CA SER A 260 7.74 8.60 -9.40
C SER A 260 7.79 8.38 -7.89
N THR A 261 7.01 7.45 -7.36
CA THR A 261 6.98 7.12 -5.91
C THR A 261 7.40 5.68 -5.60
N ILE A 262 7.83 4.91 -6.60
CA ILE A 262 8.19 3.49 -6.39
C ILE A 262 9.33 3.34 -5.38
N GLY A 263 10.31 4.26 -5.39
CA GLY A 263 11.43 4.28 -4.46
C GLY A 263 11.06 4.62 -3.01
N LEU A 264 9.87 5.24 -2.79
CA LEU A 264 9.39 5.53 -1.43
C LEU A 264 8.79 4.32 -0.73
N ILE A 265 8.23 3.38 -1.47
CA ILE A 265 7.37 2.34 -0.91
C ILE A 265 7.80 0.90 -1.25
N TYR A 266 8.83 0.70 -2.08
CA TYR A 266 9.26 -0.65 -2.48
C TYR A 266 9.62 -1.55 -1.28
N ASP A 267 10.15 -0.97 -0.22
CA ASP A 267 10.62 -1.67 1.00
C ASP A 267 9.64 -1.56 2.18
N ILE A 268 8.37 -1.16 1.94
CA ILE A 268 7.34 -1.00 2.97
C ILE A 268 7.18 -2.23 3.86
N GLY A 269 7.45 -3.41 3.34
CA GLY A 269 7.37 -4.66 4.09
C GLY A 269 8.33 -4.71 5.28
N LYS A 270 9.49 -4.05 5.22
CA LYS A 270 10.41 -3.93 6.37
C LYS A 270 9.80 -3.08 7.48
N ILE A 271 9.15 -1.97 7.12
CA ILE A 271 8.46 -1.09 8.07
C ILE A 271 7.34 -1.87 8.78
N ILE A 272 6.59 -2.66 8.01
CA ILE A 272 5.56 -3.54 8.56
C ILE A 272 6.17 -4.56 9.53
N LEU A 273 7.29 -5.17 9.17
CA LEU A 273 8.00 -6.11 10.06
C LEU A 273 8.48 -5.43 11.35
N ILE A 274 9.05 -4.23 11.26
CA ILE A 274 9.50 -3.48 12.45
C ILE A 274 8.33 -3.14 13.37
N GLY A 275 7.23 -2.63 12.81
CA GLY A 275 6.08 -2.16 13.58
C GLY A 275 5.26 -3.31 14.19
N TYR A 276 4.93 -4.31 13.40
CA TYR A 276 3.94 -5.32 13.74
C TYR A 276 4.52 -6.72 14.02
N PHE A 277 5.73 -7.00 13.55
CA PHE A 277 6.43 -8.27 13.76
C PHE A 277 7.86 -8.06 14.32
N PRO A 278 8.02 -7.28 15.41
CA PRO A 278 9.33 -6.84 15.88
C PRO A 278 10.27 -8.00 16.22
N TYR A 279 9.76 -9.10 16.75
CA TYR A 279 10.53 -10.30 17.05
C TYR A 279 11.08 -10.95 15.76
N ARG A 280 10.25 -11.06 14.72
CA ARG A 280 10.68 -11.57 13.42
C ARG A 280 11.75 -10.69 12.78
N TYR A 281 11.55 -9.36 12.82
CA TYR A 281 12.56 -8.41 12.34
C TYR A 281 13.90 -8.60 13.05
N GLN A 282 13.91 -8.70 14.37
CA GLN A 282 15.15 -8.91 15.16
C GLN A 282 15.85 -10.23 14.81
N ILE A 283 15.12 -11.32 14.59
CA ILE A 283 15.70 -12.60 14.16
C ILE A 283 16.36 -12.44 12.78
N ILE A 284 15.73 -11.73 11.85
CA ILE A 284 16.30 -11.48 10.52
C ILE A 284 17.58 -10.65 10.65
N ILE A 285 17.59 -9.57 11.42
CA ILE A 285 18.80 -8.75 11.66
C ILE A 285 19.92 -9.59 12.30
N LYS A 286 19.60 -10.42 13.29
CA LYS A 286 20.58 -11.34 13.87
C LYS A 286 21.18 -12.28 12.81
N LYS A 287 20.33 -12.85 11.95
CA LYS A 287 20.77 -13.74 10.87
C LYS A 287 21.63 -13.03 9.83
N MET A 288 21.29 -11.79 9.45
CA MET A 288 22.13 -10.95 8.59
C MET A 288 23.54 -10.81 9.14
N ASN A 289 23.67 -10.50 10.42
CA ASN A 289 24.96 -10.33 11.08
C ASN A 289 25.78 -11.65 11.14
N GLU A 290 25.11 -12.77 11.40
CA GLU A 290 25.73 -14.10 11.45
C GLU A 290 26.27 -14.53 10.08
N CYS A 291 25.50 -14.34 9.01
CA CYS A 291 25.89 -14.81 7.68
C CYS A 291 26.54 -13.72 6.81
N LYS A 292 26.66 -12.48 7.30
CA LYS A 292 27.14 -11.30 6.53
C LYS A 292 26.44 -11.18 5.19
N CYS A 293 25.12 -11.33 5.18
CA CYS A 293 24.29 -11.35 3.99
C CYS A 293 23.22 -10.24 4.04
N GLY A 294 22.56 -9.97 2.91
CA GLY A 294 21.47 -9.01 2.83
C GLY A 294 20.21 -9.46 3.57
N PHE A 295 19.27 -8.51 3.80
CA PHE A 295 18.02 -8.75 4.51
C PHE A 295 17.20 -9.88 3.86
N TYR A 296 16.94 -9.80 2.55
CA TYR A 296 16.22 -10.81 1.79
C TYR A 296 16.87 -12.19 1.85
N GLU A 297 18.19 -12.26 1.71
CA GLU A 297 18.91 -13.52 1.83
C GLU A 297 18.83 -14.14 3.23
N ALA A 298 18.84 -13.31 4.27
CA ALA A 298 18.64 -13.76 5.65
C ALA A 298 17.24 -14.35 5.86
N GLU A 299 16.20 -13.71 5.28
CA GLU A 299 14.83 -14.25 5.30
C GLU A 299 14.76 -15.63 4.65
N LEU A 300 15.36 -15.81 3.48
CA LEU A 300 15.38 -17.11 2.79
C LEU A 300 16.11 -18.18 3.60
N LYS A 301 17.24 -17.83 4.23
CA LYS A 301 18.02 -18.74 5.11
C LYS A 301 17.25 -19.13 6.38
N LEU A 302 16.33 -18.27 6.84
CA LEU A 302 15.42 -18.55 7.95
C LEU A 302 14.18 -19.36 7.52
N GLY A 303 14.02 -19.63 6.23
CA GLY A 303 12.92 -20.42 5.70
C GLY A 303 11.65 -19.62 5.39
N PHE A 304 11.70 -18.29 5.38
CA PHE A 304 10.54 -17.43 5.09
C PHE A 304 10.23 -17.35 3.59
N LYS A 305 10.16 -18.48 2.90
CA LYS A 305 9.78 -18.54 1.49
C LYS A 305 8.31 -18.13 1.34
N LYS A 306 8.02 -17.19 0.41
CA LYS A 306 6.68 -16.60 0.19
C LYS A 306 6.11 -15.88 1.41
N GLU A 307 6.97 -15.43 2.29
CA GLU A 307 6.63 -14.64 3.49
C GLU A 307 7.70 -13.60 3.77
N THR A 308 8.52 -13.24 2.77
CA THR A 308 9.54 -12.23 2.92
C THR A 308 8.92 -10.83 2.97
N HIS A 309 9.73 -9.81 3.30
CA HIS A 309 9.26 -8.43 3.27
C HIS A 309 8.65 -8.03 1.91
N GLN A 310 9.07 -8.66 0.81
CA GLN A 310 8.50 -8.41 -0.52
C GLN A 310 7.02 -8.79 -0.58
N GLU A 311 6.69 -10.04 -0.23
CA GLU A 311 5.31 -10.52 -0.26
C GLU A 311 4.44 -9.81 0.78
N ILE A 312 4.99 -9.54 1.97
CA ILE A 312 4.30 -8.79 3.03
C ILE A 312 3.98 -7.37 2.54
N GLY A 313 4.97 -6.68 1.96
CA GLY A 313 4.80 -5.33 1.43
C GLY A 313 3.81 -5.29 0.27
N ALA A 314 3.95 -6.18 -0.71
CA ALA A 314 3.05 -6.26 -1.85
C ALA A 314 1.61 -6.57 -1.44
N TYR A 315 1.42 -7.52 -0.51
CA TYR A 315 0.11 -7.85 0.04
C TYR A 315 -0.53 -6.64 0.74
N PHE A 316 0.25 -5.93 1.56
CA PHE A 316 -0.21 -4.71 2.22
C PHE A 316 -0.60 -3.62 1.22
N LEU A 317 0.25 -3.33 0.22
CA LEU A 317 -0.03 -2.33 -0.80
C LEU A 317 -1.27 -2.68 -1.62
N ASN A 318 -1.49 -3.97 -1.89
CA ASN A 318 -2.70 -4.42 -2.56
C ASN A 318 -3.95 -4.20 -1.71
N LEU A 319 -3.92 -4.56 -0.42
CA LEU A 319 -5.03 -4.30 0.49
C LEU A 319 -5.41 -2.83 0.56
N TRP A 320 -4.43 -1.95 0.34
CA TRP A 320 -4.59 -0.50 0.39
C TRP A 320 -4.74 0.12 -1.00
N ASN A 321 -5.05 -0.72 -2.00
CA ASN A 321 -5.37 -0.32 -3.38
C ASN A 321 -4.32 0.60 -4.03
N PHE A 322 -3.04 0.27 -3.84
CA PHE A 322 -1.95 0.95 -4.54
C PHE A 322 -1.93 0.60 -6.02
N SER A 323 -1.25 1.42 -6.81
CA SER A 323 -1.07 1.13 -8.22
C SER A 323 -0.33 -0.20 -8.41
N ARG A 324 -0.63 -0.89 -9.51
CA ARG A 324 0.05 -2.13 -9.90
C ARG A 324 1.58 -1.97 -9.90
N VAL A 325 2.07 -0.83 -10.37
CA VAL A 325 3.50 -0.47 -10.39
C VAL A 325 4.11 -0.54 -8.98
N ASN A 326 3.42 0.02 -7.99
CA ASN A 326 3.87 0.04 -6.60
C ASN A 326 3.87 -1.36 -5.98
N ILE A 327 2.83 -2.14 -6.27
CA ILE A 327 2.70 -3.52 -5.78
C ILE A 327 3.79 -4.42 -6.39
N GLU A 328 3.95 -4.38 -7.71
CA GLU A 328 5.01 -5.13 -8.41
C GLU A 328 6.41 -4.64 -7.99
N GLY A 329 6.56 -3.32 -7.74
CA GLY A 329 7.78 -2.74 -7.20
C GLY A 329 8.18 -3.35 -5.87
N ALA A 330 7.24 -3.48 -4.95
CA ALA A 330 7.49 -4.14 -3.67
C ALA A 330 7.73 -5.65 -3.82
N LEU A 331 7.02 -6.32 -4.74
CA LEU A 331 7.09 -7.76 -4.89
C LEU A 331 8.37 -8.23 -5.60
N PHE A 332 8.88 -7.46 -6.57
CA PHE A 332 9.91 -7.95 -7.50
C PHE A 332 11.26 -7.23 -7.39
N HIS A 333 11.47 -6.30 -6.45
CA HIS A 333 12.74 -5.56 -6.38
C HIS A 333 13.97 -6.44 -6.06
N HIS A 334 13.80 -7.66 -5.56
CA HIS A 334 14.87 -8.67 -5.47
C HIS A 334 14.84 -9.70 -6.59
N ASN A 335 13.71 -9.85 -7.32
CA ASN A 335 13.49 -10.84 -8.37
C ASN A 335 12.98 -10.16 -9.67
N ILE A 336 13.75 -9.22 -10.19
CA ILE A 336 13.34 -8.34 -11.32
C ILE A 336 12.83 -9.13 -12.52
N GLY A 337 13.43 -10.30 -12.81
CA GLY A 337 13.06 -11.15 -13.95
C GLY A 337 11.61 -11.67 -13.91
N GLU A 338 10.92 -11.59 -12.77
CA GLU A 338 9.51 -11.98 -12.62
C GLU A 338 8.53 -10.80 -12.81
N SER A 339 9.05 -9.57 -12.97
CA SER A 339 8.23 -8.36 -13.14
C SER A 339 7.67 -8.26 -14.57
N SER A 340 6.63 -7.43 -14.72
CA SER A 340 6.12 -7.08 -16.06
C SER A 340 7.19 -6.35 -16.90
N GLU A 341 7.19 -6.58 -18.21
CA GLU A 341 8.19 -6.00 -19.13
C GLU A 341 8.24 -4.46 -19.06
N SER A 342 7.06 -3.83 -18.90
CA SER A 342 6.95 -2.37 -18.76
C SER A 342 7.65 -1.81 -17.51
N LEU A 343 7.70 -2.59 -16.42
CA LEU A 343 8.28 -2.18 -15.13
C LEU A 343 9.76 -2.58 -15.01
N HIS A 344 10.22 -3.55 -15.78
CA HIS A 344 11.56 -4.15 -15.66
C HIS A 344 12.67 -3.11 -15.57
N LYS A 345 12.68 -2.16 -16.50
CA LYS A 345 13.68 -1.09 -16.56
C LYS A 345 13.64 -0.16 -15.34
N ALA A 346 12.44 0.15 -14.85
CA ALA A 346 12.29 0.99 -13.67
C ALA A 346 12.81 0.26 -12.41
N LEU A 347 12.58 -1.05 -12.30
CA LEU A 347 13.12 -1.87 -11.21
C LEU A 347 14.63 -2.02 -11.27
N GLU A 348 15.23 -2.18 -12.45
CA GLU A 348 16.70 -2.17 -12.59
C GLU A 348 17.32 -0.88 -12.04
N LEU A 349 16.72 0.28 -12.37
CA LEU A 349 17.20 1.57 -11.89
C LEU A 349 16.91 1.78 -10.40
N LEU A 350 15.78 1.28 -9.89
CA LEU A 350 15.46 1.27 -8.47
C LEU A 350 16.50 0.47 -7.67
N VAL A 351 16.78 -0.76 -8.10
CA VAL A 351 17.78 -1.64 -7.45
C VAL A 351 19.19 -1.05 -7.55
N LEU A 352 19.53 -0.40 -8.67
CA LEU A 352 20.79 0.34 -8.78
C LEU A 352 20.84 1.48 -7.75
N SER A 353 19.77 2.26 -7.63
CA SER A 353 19.67 3.36 -6.67
C SER A 353 19.82 2.86 -5.24
N GLN A 354 19.15 1.75 -4.89
CA GLN A 354 19.26 1.11 -3.59
C GLN A 354 20.69 0.67 -3.31
N ARG A 355 21.34 -0.03 -4.24
CA ARG A 355 22.73 -0.51 -4.08
C ARG A 355 23.73 0.63 -3.88
N LEU A 356 23.54 1.74 -4.59
CA LEU A 356 24.40 2.92 -4.41
C LEU A 356 24.29 3.51 -3.00
N ILE A 357 23.06 3.57 -2.46
CA ILE A 357 22.82 4.02 -1.09
C ILE A 357 23.39 3.02 -0.09
N ASP A 358 23.11 1.73 -0.24
CA ASP A 358 23.55 0.68 0.70
C ASP A 358 25.07 0.52 0.74
N ASN A 359 25.75 0.63 -0.41
CA ASN A 359 27.21 0.51 -0.53
C ASN A 359 27.94 1.84 -0.30
N LYS A 360 27.18 2.94 -0.09
CA LYS A 360 27.75 4.28 0.08
C LYS A 360 28.74 4.66 -1.03
N ASP A 361 28.36 4.38 -2.30
CA ASP A 361 29.19 4.73 -3.46
C ASP A 361 29.17 6.25 -3.70
N LEU A 362 29.85 6.95 -2.79
CA LEU A 362 29.91 8.41 -2.75
C LEU A 362 30.51 9.01 -4.02
N ASP A 363 31.41 8.30 -4.69
CA ASP A 363 32.07 8.84 -5.89
C ASP A 363 31.11 8.89 -7.09
N LEU A 364 30.29 7.86 -7.26
CA LEU A 364 29.28 7.86 -8.31
C LEU A 364 28.14 8.84 -7.95
N ILE A 365 27.73 8.87 -6.71
CA ILE A 365 26.71 9.80 -6.20
C ILE A 365 27.19 11.25 -6.40
N ARG A 366 28.42 11.60 -5.99
CA ARG A 366 29.00 12.94 -6.20
C ARG A 366 29.13 13.34 -7.67
N LYS A 367 29.37 12.40 -8.57
CA LYS A 367 29.35 12.68 -10.02
C LYS A 367 27.95 13.10 -10.50
N LEU A 368 26.91 12.45 -9.97
CA LEU A 368 25.54 12.80 -10.25
C LEU A 368 25.16 14.16 -9.64
N GLU A 369 25.60 14.46 -8.39
CA GLU A 369 25.38 15.74 -7.70
C GLU A 369 26.00 16.94 -8.44
N ARG A 370 27.29 16.82 -8.85
CA ARG A 370 27.99 17.93 -9.51
C ARG A 370 27.31 18.38 -10.80
N LYS A 371 26.64 17.50 -11.49
CA LYS A 371 25.89 17.82 -12.70
C LYS A 371 24.59 18.59 -12.41
N GLU A 372 23.94 18.35 -11.27
CA GLU A 372 22.61 18.90 -10.95
C GLU A 372 22.59 19.97 -9.87
N LYS A 373 23.73 20.30 -9.25
CA LYS A 373 23.83 21.23 -8.11
C LYS A 373 22.93 20.83 -6.90
N ILE A 374 22.74 19.53 -6.69
CA ILE A 374 21.98 18.96 -5.57
C ILE A 374 22.98 18.37 -4.58
N ASN A 375 22.81 18.63 -3.29
CA ASN A 375 23.68 18.09 -2.23
C ASN A 375 23.08 16.80 -1.67
N PHE A 376 23.53 15.65 -2.18
CA PHE A 376 23.23 14.33 -1.63
C PHE A 376 24.11 13.98 -0.43
N GLY A 377 25.24 14.67 -0.28
CA GLY A 377 26.18 14.42 0.81
C GLY A 377 25.56 14.64 2.20
N GLU A 378 24.69 15.66 2.35
CA GLU A 378 23.92 15.85 3.60
C GLU A 378 22.97 14.67 3.87
N LEU A 379 22.29 14.17 2.85
CA LEU A 379 21.34 13.06 2.97
C LEU A 379 22.03 11.73 3.34
N ILE A 380 23.27 11.51 2.84
CA ILE A 380 24.06 10.32 3.14
C ILE A 380 24.69 10.43 4.53
N ASN A 381 25.15 11.61 4.91
CA ASN A 381 25.69 11.86 6.25
C ASN A 381 24.62 11.67 7.35
N GLU A 382 23.37 12.10 7.10
CA GLU A 382 22.24 11.83 8.00
C GLU A 382 21.91 10.33 8.16
N LEU A 383 22.27 9.48 7.18
CA LEU A 383 22.17 8.03 7.30
C LEU A 383 23.29 7.41 8.15
N ASP A 384 24.40 8.15 8.35
CA ASP A 384 25.59 7.68 9.10
C ASP A 384 25.61 8.11 10.56
N GLU A 385 24.95 9.22 10.93
CA GLU A 385 25.01 9.81 12.29
C GLU A 385 24.11 9.13 13.33
N ASN A 386 23.47 8.01 13.02
CA ASN A 386 22.62 7.24 13.92
C ASN A 386 22.81 5.72 13.78
#